data_06dd59e2c32209a91618dc0c60f9a047
#
_entry.id   06dd59e2c32209a91618dc0c60f9a047
#
_cell.length_a   1.000
_cell.length_b   1.000
_cell.length_c   1.000
_cell.angle_alpha   90.00
_cell.angle_beta   90.00
_cell.angle_gamma   90.00
#
_symmetry.space_group_name_H-M   'P 1'
#
loop_
_entity.id
_entity.type
_entity.pdbx_description
1 polymer ?
#
loop_
_entity_poly.entity_id
_entity_poly.type
_entity_poly.pdbx_seq_one_letter_code
_entity_poly.pdbx_strand_id
1 'polypeptide(L)'
;MRSWVPKVGNLPREVTVLAAIAFCVALGFGIVIPAIPLFARTFGVSAFAASAVISVFAAMRLISSPPAGWLVNRFGERVIMSSGLAIVGLSSLAAGFATDYLQLLLLRGIGGTGSAMFTISATALLLRVTTQEYRGRASGLFQTGFLIGGVVGPAVGGIVIGISIRAPFFVYAGTLVAAFVVAVTLLPRLEHVEAPQLQEDTDKIRFLPTLRLPAYQAALGANFANGFV
;
A
#
# COMPACT_ATOMS: atom_id res chain seq x y z
N MET A 1 -37.12 -13.81 7.89
CA MET A 1 -35.64 -13.72 7.95
C MET A 1 -35.11 -13.54 6.54
N ARG A 2 -34.83 -12.30 6.09
CA ARG A 2 -34.22 -12.03 4.78
C ARG A 2 -32.73 -12.35 4.92
N SER A 3 -32.24 -13.26 4.08
CA SER A 3 -30.82 -13.66 4.00
C SER A 3 -29.96 -12.42 3.70
N TRP A 4 -29.20 -12.00 4.68
CA TRP A 4 -28.27 -10.85 4.61
C TRP A 4 -26.94 -11.26 3.93
N VAL A 5 -27.03 -11.84 2.73
CA VAL A 5 -25.87 -12.10 1.90
C VAL A 5 -25.77 -10.94 0.90
N PRO A 6 -24.78 -10.05 1.03
CA PRO A 6 -24.60 -8.96 0.09
C PRO A 6 -24.20 -9.55 -1.27
N LYS A 7 -25.04 -9.36 -2.28
CA LYS A 7 -24.67 -9.67 -3.67
C LYS A 7 -23.48 -8.79 -4.06
N VAL A 8 -22.33 -9.39 -4.36
CA VAL A 8 -21.12 -8.74 -4.89
C VAL A 8 -21.41 -8.05 -6.25
N GLY A 9 -22.53 -8.35 -6.88
CA GLY A 9 -22.91 -7.92 -8.23
C GLY A 9 -23.22 -6.43 -8.44
N ASN A 10 -23.15 -5.57 -7.40
CA ASN A 10 -23.45 -4.14 -7.52
C ASN A 10 -22.23 -3.23 -7.31
N LEU A 11 -21.02 -3.79 -7.16
CA LEU A 11 -19.80 -2.99 -7.05
C LEU A 11 -19.24 -2.67 -8.43
N PRO A 12 -18.73 -1.44 -8.66
CA PRO A 12 -18.02 -1.08 -9.87
C PRO A 12 -16.85 -2.05 -10.14
N ARG A 13 -16.60 -2.34 -11.43
CA ARG A 13 -15.48 -3.19 -11.86
C ARG A 13 -14.13 -2.72 -11.29
N GLU A 14 -13.97 -1.43 -11.17
CA GLU A 14 -12.77 -0.77 -10.64
C GLU A 14 -12.45 -1.22 -9.22
N VAL A 15 -13.45 -1.48 -8.38
CA VAL A 15 -13.26 -1.97 -7.01
C VAL A 15 -12.63 -3.36 -6.99
N THR A 16 -13.09 -4.25 -7.88
CA THR A 16 -12.53 -5.60 -8.02
C THR A 16 -11.09 -5.54 -8.54
N VAL A 17 -10.83 -4.65 -9.50
CA VAL A 17 -9.47 -4.41 -10.04
C VAL A 17 -8.54 -3.89 -8.93
N LEU A 18 -9.00 -2.92 -8.12
CA LEU A 18 -8.23 -2.40 -6.99
C LEU A 18 -7.96 -3.49 -5.93
N ALA A 19 -8.93 -4.37 -5.66
CA ALA A 19 -8.74 -5.50 -4.75
C ALA A 19 -7.70 -6.51 -5.27
N ALA A 20 -7.70 -6.78 -6.59
CA ALA A 20 -6.67 -7.62 -7.22
C ALA A 20 -5.27 -6.99 -7.15
N ILE A 21 -5.16 -5.68 -7.39
CA ILE A 21 -3.91 -4.94 -7.23
C ILE A 21 -3.44 -5.02 -5.76
N ALA A 22 -4.34 -4.78 -4.80
CA ALA A 22 -4.05 -4.86 -3.38
C ALA A 22 -3.54 -6.27 -2.99
N PHE A 23 -4.16 -7.31 -3.51
CA PHE A 23 -3.71 -8.69 -3.33
C PHE A 23 -2.29 -8.91 -3.86
N CYS A 24 -1.99 -8.51 -5.09
CA CYS A 24 -0.65 -8.66 -5.68
C CYS A 24 0.42 -7.92 -4.86
N VAL A 25 0.12 -6.68 -4.43
CA VAL A 25 1.03 -5.87 -3.62
C VAL A 25 1.26 -6.52 -2.26
N ALA A 26 0.21 -6.96 -1.58
CA ALA A 26 0.29 -7.57 -0.25
C ALA A 26 0.96 -8.95 -0.28
N LEU A 27 0.66 -9.76 -1.30
CA LEU A 27 1.31 -11.05 -1.53
C LEU A 27 2.82 -10.88 -1.65
N GLY A 28 3.26 -10.01 -2.56
CA GLY A 28 4.68 -9.78 -2.78
C GLY A 28 5.37 -9.17 -1.56
N PHE A 29 4.71 -8.22 -0.87
CA PHE A 29 5.24 -7.66 0.38
C PHE A 29 5.35 -8.73 1.47
N GLY A 30 4.35 -9.59 1.63
CA GLY A 30 4.38 -10.72 2.56
C GLY A 30 5.51 -11.71 2.25
N ILE A 31 5.80 -11.95 0.96
CA ILE A 31 6.91 -12.81 0.52
C ILE A 31 8.27 -12.21 0.95
N VAL A 32 8.43 -10.89 0.83
CA VAL A 32 9.74 -10.27 1.07
C VAL A 32 9.99 -9.94 2.55
N ILE A 33 8.95 -9.73 3.37
CA ILE A 33 9.09 -9.35 4.79
C ILE A 33 10.06 -10.28 5.56
N PRO A 34 9.89 -11.62 5.57
CA PRO A 34 10.78 -12.49 6.34
C PRO A 34 12.22 -12.51 5.78
N ALA A 35 12.40 -12.23 4.49
CA ALA A 35 13.72 -12.22 3.86
C ALA A 35 14.54 -10.97 4.23
N ILE A 36 13.91 -9.82 4.49
CA ILE A 36 14.62 -8.56 4.74
C ILE A 36 15.63 -8.66 5.88
N PRO A 37 15.25 -9.04 7.12
CA PRO A 37 16.19 -9.11 8.21
C PRO A 37 17.26 -10.21 8.00
N LEU A 38 16.89 -11.31 7.37
CA LEU A 38 17.83 -12.39 7.07
C LEU A 38 18.88 -11.92 6.06
N PHE A 39 18.47 -11.24 4.99
CA PHE A 39 19.38 -10.68 3.99
C PHE A 39 20.25 -9.57 4.57
N ALA A 40 19.69 -8.66 5.38
CA ALA A 40 20.47 -7.62 6.04
C ALA A 40 21.59 -8.20 6.92
N ARG A 41 21.33 -9.30 7.64
CA ARG A 41 22.33 -9.96 8.47
C ARG A 41 23.49 -10.57 7.69
N THR A 42 23.33 -10.88 6.40
CA THR A 42 24.46 -11.36 5.57
C THR A 42 25.56 -10.30 5.40
N PHE A 43 25.23 -9.01 5.66
CA PHE A 43 26.21 -7.92 5.66
C PHE A 43 26.92 -7.73 7.02
N GLY A 44 26.79 -8.67 7.96
CA GLY A 44 27.47 -8.62 9.25
C GLY A 44 26.88 -7.64 10.28
N VAL A 45 25.69 -7.10 10.04
CA VAL A 45 25.04 -6.14 10.95
C VAL A 45 24.31 -6.83 12.11
N SER A 46 24.09 -6.09 13.21
CA SER A 46 23.33 -6.55 14.36
C SER A 46 21.86 -6.83 14.01
N ALA A 47 21.15 -7.60 14.85
CA ALA A 47 19.72 -7.86 14.69
C ALA A 47 18.89 -6.55 14.74
N PHE A 48 19.31 -5.59 15.55
CA PHE A 48 18.69 -4.26 15.61
C PHE A 48 18.79 -3.52 14.27
N ALA A 49 20.00 -3.45 13.68
CA ALA A 49 20.20 -2.83 12.39
C ALA A 49 19.44 -3.57 11.26
N ALA A 50 19.39 -4.91 11.31
CA ALA A 50 18.61 -5.67 10.35
C ALA A 50 17.11 -5.33 10.39
N SER A 51 16.55 -5.14 11.58
CA SER A 51 15.15 -4.73 11.77
C SER A 51 14.90 -3.27 11.37
N ALA A 52 15.90 -2.40 11.46
CA ALA A 52 15.82 -1.00 11.07
C ALA A 52 15.46 -0.83 9.58
N VAL A 53 15.79 -1.79 8.73
CA VAL A 53 15.42 -1.78 7.30
C VAL A 53 13.88 -1.75 7.11
N ILE A 54 13.14 -2.51 7.94
CA ILE A 54 11.67 -2.49 7.94
C ILE A 54 11.15 -1.17 8.51
N SER A 55 11.78 -0.70 9.60
CA SER A 55 11.39 0.56 10.24
C SER A 55 11.59 1.76 9.34
N VAL A 56 12.68 1.82 8.57
CA VAL A 56 12.94 2.89 7.59
C VAL A 56 11.88 2.88 6.47
N PHE A 57 11.50 1.70 5.97
CA PHE A 57 10.41 1.60 5.00
C PHE A 57 9.10 2.19 5.57
N ALA A 58 8.73 1.81 6.80
CA ALA A 58 7.53 2.31 7.47
C ALA A 58 7.60 3.82 7.76
N ALA A 59 8.74 4.31 8.22
CA ALA A 59 8.98 5.74 8.48
C ALA A 59 8.86 6.57 7.19
N MET A 60 9.50 6.14 6.11
CA MET A 60 9.42 6.82 4.82
C MET A 60 8.01 6.78 4.24
N ARG A 61 7.27 5.67 4.44
CA ARG A 61 5.86 5.59 4.08
C ARG A 61 5.03 6.63 4.85
N LEU A 62 5.25 6.76 6.16
CA LEU A 62 4.55 7.73 7.00
C LEU A 62 4.85 9.17 6.57
N ILE A 63 6.14 9.51 6.44
CA ILE A 63 6.61 10.86 6.06
C ILE A 63 6.11 11.25 4.66
N SER A 64 6.06 10.29 3.73
CA SER A 64 5.63 10.53 2.35
C SER A 64 4.12 10.54 2.16
N SER A 65 3.32 10.16 3.18
CA SER A 65 1.86 10.12 3.05
C SER A 65 1.22 11.50 2.80
N PRO A 66 1.57 12.60 3.51
CA PRO A 66 1.02 13.92 3.21
C PRO A 66 1.37 14.44 1.80
N PRO A 67 2.65 14.42 1.34
CA PRO A 67 2.97 14.82 -0.02
C PRO A 67 2.34 13.91 -1.09
N ALA A 68 2.15 12.61 -0.82
CA ALA A 68 1.44 11.73 -1.75
C ALA A 68 -0.01 12.19 -1.95
N GLY A 69 -0.71 12.61 -0.90
CA GLY A 69 -2.06 13.18 -1.01
C GLY A 69 -2.10 14.43 -1.89
N TRP A 70 -1.15 15.34 -1.72
CA TRP A 70 -1.04 16.53 -2.58
C TRP A 70 -0.77 16.16 -4.05
N LEU A 71 0.12 15.19 -4.29
CA LEU A 71 0.41 14.70 -5.65
C LEU A 71 -0.83 14.07 -6.30
N VAL A 72 -1.62 13.31 -5.55
CA VAL A 72 -2.87 12.71 -6.04
C VAL A 72 -3.84 13.79 -6.49
N ASN A 73 -4.02 14.86 -5.70
CA ASN A 73 -4.89 15.96 -6.05
C ASN A 73 -4.42 16.72 -7.30
N ARG A 74 -3.08 16.77 -7.55
CA ARG A 74 -2.51 17.50 -8.68
C ARG A 74 -2.44 16.68 -9.96
N PHE A 75 -2.10 15.41 -9.89
CA PHE A 75 -1.81 14.56 -11.05
C PHE A 75 -2.81 13.41 -11.26
N GLY A 76 -3.75 13.24 -10.33
CA GLY A 76 -4.76 12.20 -10.36
C GLY A 76 -4.31 10.85 -9.78
N GLU A 77 -5.29 10.09 -9.33
CA GLU A 77 -5.08 8.87 -8.56
C GLU A 77 -4.35 7.80 -9.37
N ARG A 78 -4.73 7.61 -10.64
CA ARG A 78 -4.14 6.56 -11.49
C ARG A 78 -2.65 6.78 -11.76
N VAL A 79 -2.26 8.03 -12.05
CA VAL A 79 -0.87 8.37 -12.34
C VAL A 79 -0.01 8.14 -11.10
N ILE A 80 -0.44 8.67 -9.95
CA ILE A 80 0.33 8.56 -8.71
C ILE A 80 0.37 7.12 -8.19
N MET A 81 -0.73 6.36 -8.33
CA MET A 81 -0.76 4.94 -7.99
C MET A 81 0.23 4.13 -8.84
N SER A 82 0.22 4.33 -10.16
CA SER A 82 1.13 3.63 -11.07
C SER A 82 2.59 4.02 -10.81
N SER A 83 2.88 5.31 -10.59
CA SER A 83 4.22 5.78 -10.22
C SER A 83 4.68 5.16 -8.89
N GLY A 84 3.79 5.07 -7.90
CA GLY A 84 4.07 4.43 -6.62
C GLY A 84 4.43 2.95 -6.79
N LEU A 85 3.65 2.19 -7.56
CA LEU A 85 3.93 0.78 -7.87
C LEU A 85 5.27 0.61 -8.59
N ALA A 86 5.58 1.50 -9.55
CA ALA A 86 6.86 1.48 -10.26
C ALA A 86 8.04 1.75 -9.31
N ILE A 87 7.94 2.75 -8.43
CA ILE A 87 8.98 3.09 -7.45
C ILE A 87 9.23 1.90 -6.50
N VAL A 88 8.16 1.30 -5.94
CA VAL A 88 8.32 0.13 -5.06
C VAL A 88 8.92 -1.04 -5.82
N GLY A 89 8.48 -1.29 -7.06
CA GLY A 89 8.97 -2.38 -7.90
C GLY A 89 10.44 -2.24 -8.23
N LEU A 90 10.85 -1.07 -8.73
CA LEU A 90 12.24 -0.78 -9.07
C LEU A 90 13.15 -0.79 -7.84
N SER A 91 12.71 -0.19 -6.72
CA SER A 91 13.50 -0.20 -5.48
C SER A 91 13.64 -1.61 -4.91
N SER A 92 12.61 -2.46 -5.01
CA SER A 92 12.68 -3.85 -4.57
C SER A 92 13.57 -4.68 -5.48
N LEU A 93 13.47 -4.49 -6.80
CA LEU A 93 14.36 -5.13 -7.76
C LEU A 93 15.83 -4.78 -7.47
N ALA A 94 16.12 -3.49 -7.31
CA ALA A 94 17.46 -3.00 -6.98
C ALA A 94 17.93 -3.54 -5.62
N ALA A 95 17.06 -3.61 -4.61
CA ALA A 95 17.37 -4.16 -3.29
C ALA A 95 17.81 -5.64 -3.36
N GLY A 96 17.28 -6.43 -4.30
CA GLY A 96 17.74 -7.80 -4.55
C GLY A 96 19.19 -7.88 -5.03
N PHE A 97 19.74 -6.82 -5.62
CA PHE A 97 21.14 -6.70 -6.04
C PHE A 97 22.03 -5.98 -5.02
N ALA A 98 21.50 -5.57 -3.87
CA ALA A 98 22.30 -4.85 -2.85
C ALA A 98 23.55 -5.64 -2.45
N THR A 99 24.65 -4.93 -2.36
CA THR A 99 25.98 -5.46 -2.00
C THR A 99 26.42 -5.09 -0.58
N ASP A 100 25.73 -4.10 0.02
CA ASP A 100 25.97 -3.65 1.38
C ASP A 100 24.66 -3.26 2.10
N TYR A 101 24.75 -3.10 3.41
CA TYR A 101 23.61 -2.77 4.27
C TYR A 101 23.02 -1.39 3.97
N LEU A 102 23.87 -0.38 3.71
CA LEU A 102 23.38 1.00 3.49
C LEU A 102 22.58 1.08 2.20
N GLN A 103 23.04 0.41 1.15
CA GLN A 103 22.34 0.31 -0.11
C GLN A 103 20.95 -0.34 0.07
N LEU A 104 20.88 -1.47 0.80
CA LEU A 104 19.60 -2.11 1.13
C LEU A 104 18.67 -1.17 1.90
N LEU A 105 19.20 -0.47 2.91
CA LEU A 105 18.45 0.46 3.75
C LEU A 105 17.85 1.61 2.93
N LEU A 106 18.66 2.26 2.08
CA LEU A 106 18.23 3.38 1.25
C LEU A 106 17.18 2.96 0.20
N LEU A 107 17.41 1.83 -0.47
CA LEU A 107 16.46 1.30 -1.46
C LEU A 107 15.13 0.95 -0.81
N ARG A 108 15.13 0.37 0.40
CA ARG A 108 13.90 0.10 1.14
C ARG A 108 13.20 1.38 1.59
N GLY A 109 13.95 2.42 1.96
CA GLY A 109 13.40 3.75 2.24
C GLY A 109 12.66 4.35 1.03
N ILE A 110 13.29 4.32 -0.15
CA ILE A 110 12.67 4.76 -1.41
C ILE A 110 11.39 3.95 -1.69
N GLY A 111 11.42 2.63 -1.48
CA GLY A 111 10.22 1.78 -1.59
C GLY A 111 9.09 2.21 -0.68
N GLY A 112 9.39 2.68 0.54
CA GLY A 112 8.40 3.22 1.48
C GLY A 112 7.64 4.42 0.90
N THR A 113 8.33 5.34 0.23
CA THR A 113 7.70 6.49 -0.46
C THR A 113 6.73 6.02 -1.55
N GLY A 114 7.14 5.10 -2.42
CA GLY A 114 6.26 4.54 -3.45
C GLY A 114 5.04 3.81 -2.86
N SER A 115 5.22 3.12 -1.72
CA SER A 115 4.13 2.46 -1.01
C SER A 115 3.09 3.43 -0.46
N ALA A 116 3.51 4.62 0.04
CA ALA A 116 2.60 5.70 0.42
C ALA A 116 1.79 6.20 -0.78
N MET A 117 2.46 6.49 -1.89
CA MET A 117 1.82 6.92 -3.14
C MET A 117 0.76 5.92 -3.60
N PHE A 118 1.08 4.63 -3.62
CA PHE A 118 0.13 3.57 -3.97
C PHE A 118 -1.08 3.57 -3.04
N THR A 119 -0.85 3.50 -1.72
CA THR A 119 -1.93 3.33 -0.74
C THR A 119 -2.90 4.51 -0.73
N ILE A 120 -2.37 5.74 -0.74
CA ILE A 120 -3.18 6.96 -0.75
C ILE A 120 -4.01 7.05 -2.04
N SER A 121 -3.37 6.81 -3.19
CA SER A 121 -4.05 6.86 -4.49
C SER A 121 -5.12 5.78 -4.64
N ALA A 122 -4.83 4.54 -4.22
CA ALA A 122 -5.77 3.43 -4.30
C ALA A 122 -7.00 3.68 -3.43
N THR A 123 -6.81 4.21 -2.21
CA THR A 123 -7.90 4.56 -1.30
C THR A 123 -8.72 5.73 -1.85
N ALA A 124 -8.08 6.78 -2.38
CA ALA A 124 -8.77 7.91 -2.99
C ALA A 124 -9.60 7.47 -4.19
N LEU A 125 -9.04 6.66 -5.09
CA LEU A 125 -9.74 6.12 -6.25
C LEU A 125 -10.93 5.25 -5.83
N LEU A 126 -10.74 4.37 -4.84
CA LEU A 126 -11.80 3.51 -4.30
C LEU A 126 -13.01 4.33 -3.83
N LEU A 127 -12.76 5.38 -3.06
CA LEU A 127 -13.80 6.26 -2.53
C LEU A 127 -14.47 7.09 -3.63
N ARG A 128 -13.74 7.44 -4.68
CA ARG A 128 -14.24 8.22 -5.81
C ARG A 128 -15.14 7.41 -6.74
N VAL A 129 -14.81 6.15 -7.01
CA VAL A 129 -15.61 5.28 -7.89
C VAL A 129 -16.81 4.65 -7.19
N THR A 130 -16.92 4.82 -5.87
CA THR A 130 -17.94 4.15 -5.06
C THR A 130 -18.90 5.16 -4.44
N THR A 131 -20.20 4.94 -4.57
CA THR A 131 -21.21 5.75 -3.89
C THR A 131 -21.18 5.52 -2.38
N GLN A 132 -21.65 6.49 -1.60
CA GLN A 132 -21.60 6.46 -0.13
C GLN A 132 -22.19 5.17 0.48
N GLU A 133 -23.26 4.65 -0.12
CA GLU A 133 -23.94 3.43 0.31
C GLU A 133 -23.04 2.18 0.21
N TYR A 134 -22.19 2.11 -0.82
CA TYR A 134 -21.35 0.92 -1.11
C TYR A 134 -19.92 1.05 -0.60
N ARG A 135 -19.51 2.18 -0.03
CA ARG A 135 -18.13 2.43 0.44
C ARG A 135 -17.63 1.35 1.43
N GLY A 136 -18.47 0.94 2.38
CA GLY A 136 -18.12 -0.10 3.33
C GLY A 136 -17.81 -1.45 2.67
N ARG A 137 -18.62 -1.85 1.68
CA ARG A 137 -18.41 -3.09 0.92
C ARG A 137 -17.16 -3.01 0.03
N ALA A 138 -16.96 -1.89 -0.64
CA ALA A 138 -15.80 -1.65 -1.48
C ALA A 138 -14.50 -1.68 -0.67
N SER A 139 -14.48 -0.99 0.48
CA SER A 139 -13.34 -1.02 1.40
C SER A 139 -13.10 -2.42 1.97
N GLY A 140 -14.17 -3.14 2.32
CA GLY A 140 -14.07 -4.53 2.78
C GLY A 140 -13.44 -5.45 1.73
N LEU A 141 -13.87 -5.36 0.46
CA LEU A 141 -13.29 -6.16 -0.64
C LEU A 141 -11.83 -5.80 -0.87
N PHE A 142 -11.48 -4.52 -0.88
CA PHE A 142 -10.11 -4.03 -1.03
C PHE A 142 -9.21 -4.56 0.10
N GLN A 143 -9.67 -4.46 1.36
CA GLN A 143 -8.94 -4.98 2.52
C GLN A 143 -8.82 -6.51 2.51
N THR A 144 -9.83 -7.22 2.01
CA THR A 144 -9.77 -8.68 1.83
C THR A 144 -8.62 -9.06 0.90
N GLY A 145 -8.39 -8.31 -0.19
CA GLY A 145 -7.23 -8.49 -1.06
C GLY A 145 -5.91 -8.39 -0.28
N PHE A 146 -5.76 -7.34 0.54
CA PHE A 146 -4.58 -7.17 1.40
C PHE A 146 -4.42 -8.31 2.41
N LEU A 147 -5.51 -8.72 3.08
CA LEU A 147 -5.46 -9.76 4.10
C LEU A 147 -5.04 -11.11 3.50
N ILE A 148 -5.68 -11.53 2.41
CA ILE A 148 -5.35 -12.81 1.77
C ILE A 148 -3.89 -12.81 1.29
N GLY A 149 -3.45 -11.74 0.62
CA GLY A 149 -2.07 -11.59 0.17
C GLY A 149 -1.08 -11.60 1.34
N GLY A 150 -1.39 -10.88 2.42
CA GLY A 150 -0.56 -10.80 3.62
C GLY A 150 -0.43 -12.12 4.38
N VAL A 151 -1.47 -12.95 4.39
CA VAL A 151 -1.45 -14.28 5.03
C VAL A 151 -0.71 -15.31 4.17
N VAL A 152 -0.97 -15.32 2.86
CA VAL A 152 -0.36 -16.28 1.92
C VAL A 152 1.12 -15.92 1.66
N GLY A 153 1.44 -14.63 1.65
CA GLY A 153 2.78 -14.14 1.31
C GLY A 153 3.92 -14.77 2.12
N PRO A 154 3.89 -14.73 3.45
CA PRO A 154 4.96 -15.30 4.27
C PRO A 154 5.17 -16.80 4.08
N ALA A 155 4.09 -17.57 3.85
CA ALA A 155 4.18 -19.01 3.56
C ALA A 155 4.93 -19.26 2.24
N VAL A 156 4.58 -18.53 1.19
CA VAL A 156 5.30 -18.57 -0.10
C VAL A 156 6.72 -18.04 0.07
N GLY A 157 6.91 -16.97 0.86
CA GLY A 157 8.22 -16.37 1.16
C GLY A 157 9.19 -17.36 1.78
N GLY A 158 8.73 -18.20 2.71
CA GLY A 158 9.55 -19.25 3.31
C GLY A 158 10.10 -20.25 2.27
N ILE A 159 9.28 -20.64 1.30
CA ILE A 159 9.69 -21.55 0.20
C ILE A 159 10.70 -20.83 -0.71
N VAL A 160 10.43 -19.59 -1.08
CA VAL A 160 11.27 -18.79 -1.99
C VAL A 160 12.64 -18.49 -1.38
N ILE A 161 12.71 -18.24 -0.05
CA ILE A 161 13.98 -18.05 0.68
C ILE A 161 14.85 -19.33 0.60
N GLY A 162 14.22 -20.51 0.60
CA GLY A 162 14.93 -21.78 0.44
C GLY A 162 15.68 -21.92 -0.90
N ILE A 163 15.26 -21.20 -1.95
CA ILE A 163 15.96 -21.16 -3.24
C ILE A 163 17.14 -20.17 -3.18
N SER A 164 16.87 -18.96 -2.73
CA SER A 164 17.86 -17.90 -2.55
C SER A 164 17.32 -16.81 -1.63
N ILE A 165 18.17 -16.29 -0.74
CA ILE A 165 17.81 -15.18 0.16
C ILE A 165 17.44 -13.89 -0.60
N ARG A 166 17.88 -13.75 -1.84
CA ARG A 166 17.60 -12.61 -2.74
C ARG A 166 16.32 -12.82 -3.57
N ALA A 167 15.90 -14.07 -3.78
CA ALA A 167 14.77 -14.42 -4.62
C ALA A 167 13.45 -13.72 -4.23
N PRO A 168 13.11 -13.56 -2.93
CA PRO A 168 11.92 -12.83 -2.51
C PRO A 168 11.81 -11.39 -3.04
N PHE A 169 12.93 -10.70 -3.19
CA PHE A 169 12.95 -9.33 -3.72
C PHE A 169 12.55 -9.30 -5.20
N PHE A 170 13.02 -10.27 -5.98
CA PHE A 170 12.67 -10.40 -7.40
C PHE A 170 11.23 -10.83 -7.60
N VAL A 171 10.73 -11.77 -6.77
CA VAL A 171 9.32 -12.18 -6.79
C VAL A 171 8.43 -10.99 -6.45
N TYR A 172 8.78 -10.22 -5.42
CA TYR A 172 8.05 -9.00 -5.06
C TYR A 172 8.04 -7.98 -6.20
N ALA A 173 9.19 -7.73 -6.84
CA ALA A 173 9.25 -6.86 -8.01
C ALA A 173 8.32 -7.37 -9.12
N GLY A 174 8.28 -8.68 -9.37
CA GLY A 174 7.39 -9.30 -10.36
C GLY A 174 5.90 -9.11 -10.03
N THR A 175 5.48 -9.30 -8.77
CA THR A 175 4.08 -9.03 -8.36
C THR A 175 3.72 -7.56 -8.50
N LEU A 176 4.65 -6.64 -8.27
CA LEU A 176 4.44 -5.20 -8.47
C LEU A 176 4.35 -4.82 -9.94
N VAL A 177 5.13 -5.46 -10.81
CA VAL A 177 4.98 -5.30 -12.28
C VAL A 177 3.59 -5.78 -12.72
N ALA A 178 3.14 -6.93 -12.25
CA ALA A 178 1.78 -7.41 -12.53
C ALA A 178 0.72 -6.41 -12.05
N ALA A 179 0.84 -5.91 -10.80
CA ALA A 179 -0.04 -4.88 -10.25
C ALA A 179 -0.01 -3.59 -11.07
N PHE A 180 1.18 -3.15 -11.51
CA PHE A 180 1.35 -1.97 -12.37
C PHE A 180 0.65 -2.14 -13.73
N VAL A 181 0.86 -3.27 -14.39
CA VAL A 181 0.21 -3.58 -15.68
C VAL A 181 -1.30 -3.57 -15.52
N VAL A 182 -1.83 -4.23 -14.49
CA VAL A 182 -3.27 -4.23 -14.18
C VAL A 182 -3.77 -2.81 -13.94
N ALA A 183 -3.04 -1.99 -13.18
CA ALA A 183 -3.41 -0.60 -12.90
C ALA A 183 -3.48 0.25 -14.17
N VAL A 184 -2.48 0.11 -15.05
CA VAL A 184 -2.38 0.91 -16.28
C VAL A 184 -3.37 0.44 -17.36
N THR A 185 -3.70 -0.84 -17.42
CA THR A 185 -4.57 -1.39 -18.47
C THR A 185 -6.04 -1.39 -18.10
N LEU A 186 -6.38 -1.71 -16.86
CA LEU A 186 -7.77 -1.96 -16.44
C LEU A 186 -8.43 -0.81 -15.69
N LEU A 187 -7.66 0.13 -15.12
CA LEU A 187 -8.24 1.29 -14.46
C LEU A 187 -8.47 2.44 -15.46
N PRO A 188 -9.67 3.05 -15.47
CA PRO A 188 -9.96 4.16 -16.35
C PRO A 188 -9.10 5.38 -16.00
N ARG A 189 -8.78 6.20 -17.01
CA ARG A 189 -8.35 7.57 -16.77
C ARG A 189 -9.61 8.36 -16.43
N LEU A 190 -9.86 8.55 -15.15
CA LEU A 190 -10.86 9.51 -14.74
C LEU A 190 -10.31 10.89 -15.12
N GLU A 191 -11.03 11.59 -16.00
CA GLU A 191 -10.74 13.00 -16.25
C GLU A 191 -10.73 13.74 -14.92
N HIS A 192 -9.83 14.73 -14.80
CA HIS A 192 -9.79 15.62 -13.64
C HIS A 192 -11.12 16.40 -13.59
N VAL A 193 -12.14 15.75 -13.11
CA VAL A 193 -13.27 16.48 -12.56
C VAL A 193 -12.70 17.03 -11.26
N GLU A 194 -12.49 18.34 -11.21
CA GLU A 194 -12.20 19.04 -9.95
C GLU A 194 -13.11 18.40 -8.90
N ALA A 195 -12.49 17.90 -7.83
CA ALA A 195 -13.27 17.35 -6.73
C ALA A 195 -14.42 18.33 -6.50
N PRO A 196 -15.68 17.89 -6.43
CA PRO A 196 -16.78 18.80 -6.16
C PRO A 196 -16.26 19.67 -5.04
N GLN A 197 -16.14 20.97 -5.30
CA GLN A 197 -15.74 21.92 -4.26
C GLN A 197 -16.74 21.62 -3.14
N LEU A 198 -16.27 20.83 -2.16
CA LEU A 198 -16.92 20.76 -0.88
C LEU A 198 -17.00 22.23 -0.53
N GLN A 199 -18.22 22.73 -0.64
CA GLN A 199 -18.60 24.12 -0.47
C GLN A 199 -17.65 24.75 0.53
N GLU A 200 -17.07 25.87 0.17
CA GLU A 200 -16.03 26.65 0.84
C GLU A 200 -16.47 27.13 2.25
N ASP A 201 -17.00 26.22 3.02
CA ASP A 201 -17.24 26.32 4.45
C ASP A 201 -16.20 25.46 5.20
N THR A 202 -15.06 25.26 4.55
CA THR A 202 -13.86 24.81 5.24
C THR A 202 -13.22 26.04 5.90
N ASP A 203 -13.86 26.49 6.97
CA ASP A 203 -13.08 26.99 8.09
C ASP A 203 -11.85 26.09 8.20
N LYS A 204 -10.69 26.67 7.90
CA LYS A 204 -9.39 25.98 7.82
C LYS A 204 -9.37 24.87 8.86
N ILE A 205 -9.55 23.61 8.44
CA ILE A 205 -9.48 22.47 9.35
C ILE A 205 -8.09 22.55 9.98
N ARG A 206 -8.05 23.19 11.15
CA ARG A 206 -6.82 23.31 11.93
C ARG A 206 -6.54 21.90 12.40
N PHE A 207 -5.49 21.31 11.88
CA PHE A 207 -5.08 19.93 12.17
C PHE A 207 -5.08 19.62 13.67
N LEU A 208 -4.62 20.58 14.49
CA LEU A 208 -4.57 20.46 15.94
C LEU A 208 -5.94 20.36 16.64
N PRO A 209 -6.97 21.15 16.30
CA PRO A 209 -8.30 20.98 16.88
C PRO A 209 -8.97 19.67 16.48
N THR A 210 -8.74 19.19 15.26
CA THR A 210 -9.32 17.92 14.77
C THR A 210 -8.82 16.72 15.56
N LEU A 211 -7.56 16.73 16.01
CA LEU A 211 -7.00 15.71 16.90
C LEU A 211 -7.72 15.59 18.26
N ARG A 212 -8.42 16.64 18.70
CA ARG A 212 -9.17 16.66 19.97
C ARG A 212 -10.60 16.14 19.83
N LEU A 213 -11.09 15.91 18.62
CA LEU A 213 -12.43 15.37 18.42
C LEU A 213 -12.49 13.91 18.90
N PRO A 214 -13.43 13.55 19.79
CA PRO A 214 -13.54 12.18 20.34
C PRO A 214 -13.68 11.12 19.26
N ALA A 215 -14.42 11.42 18.18
CA ALA A 215 -14.59 10.54 17.04
C ALA A 215 -13.26 10.28 16.31
N TYR A 216 -12.38 11.28 16.19
CA TYR A 216 -11.08 11.14 15.55
C TYR A 216 -10.10 10.34 16.44
N GLN A 217 -10.13 10.57 17.77
CA GLN A 217 -9.34 9.80 18.72
C GLN A 217 -9.78 8.33 18.76
N ALA A 218 -11.08 8.06 18.69
CA ALA A 218 -11.61 6.71 18.60
C ALA A 218 -11.18 6.01 17.30
N ALA A 219 -11.22 6.71 16.15
CA ALA A 219 -10.75 6.20 14.87
C ALA A 219 -9.23 5.94 14.88
N LEU A 220 -8.43 6.82 15.49
CA LEU A 220 -6.98 6.61 15.64
C LEU A 220 -6.71 5.41 16.55
N GLY A 221 -7.41 5.27 17.67
CA GLY A 221 -7.29 4.13 18.57
C GLY A 221 -7.65 2.81 17.90
N ALA A 222 -8.72 2.77 17.13
CA ALA A 222 -9.12 1.60 16.36
C ALA A 222 -8.10 1.21 15.29
N ASN A 223 -7.55 2.19 14.54
CA ASN A 223 -6.50 1.94 13.56
C ASN A 223 -5.19 1.47 14.22
N PHE A 224 -4.85 2.05 15.38
CA PHE A 224 -3.68 1.62 16.15
C PHE A 224 -3.84 0.18 16.65
N ALA A 225 -5.00 -0.17 17.21
CA ALA A 225 -5.30 -1.53 17.65
C ALA A 225 -5.24 -2.55 16.50
N ASN A 226 -5.79 -2.20 15.32
CA ASN A 226 -5.71 -3.06 14.13
C ASN A 226 -4.30 -3.21 13.56
N GLY A 227 -3.40 -2.30 13.85
CA GLY A 227 -1.99 -2.36 13.40
C GLY A 227 -1.12 -3.31 14.22
N PHE A 228 -1.62 -3.79 15.37
CA PHE A 228 -0.90 -4.69 16.28
C PHE A 228 -1.45 -6.13 16.29
N VAL A 229 -2.46 -6.43 15.51
CA VAL A 229 -3.00 -7.78 15.27
C VAL A 229 -2.54 -8.26 13.91
#